data_f2cc33f9898a5b8efaf6815df95c3fae
#
_entry.id   f2cc33f9898a5b8efaf6815df95c3fae
#
_cell.length_a   1.000
_cell.length_b   1.000
_cell.length_c   1.000
_cell.angle_alpha   90.00
_cell.angle_beta   90.00
_cell.angle_gamma   90.00
#
_symmetry.space_group_name_H-M   'P 1'
#
loop_
_entity.id
_entity.type
_entity.pdbx_description
1 polymer ?
#
loop_
_entity_poly.entity_id
_entity_poly.type
_entity_poly.pdbx_seq_one_letter_code
_entity_poly.pdbx_strand_id
1 'polypeptide(L)'
;MCKRFSKINFAKTLNFKQMRKISLFIATSLDGYIAKPNDDLSFLKLVEKEGEDYGYKEFTDSIDTLIIGRKTYDYVLQEIGPSFYDNGQRDVYVITRTKRPNVGRTTFYTGKITDLAEQLKSKNGKNIYCDGGAEVINELLKNDLIDEFIISVVPVLLGNGTRLFKDGRPEQILEFVKAKTFETGLAQLHYKRKK
;
A
#
# COMPACT_ATOMS: atom_id res chain seq x y z
N MET A 1 -62.44 -24.08 -11.64
CA MET A 1 -61.15 -24.81 -11.50
C MET A 1 -60.00 -23.84 -11.75
N CYS A 2 -59.47 -23.25 -10.75
CA CYS A 2 -58.44 -22.20 -10.85
C CYS A 2 -57.08 -22.78 -10.43
N LYS A 3 -56.14 -22.93 -11.35
CA LYS A 3 -54.79 -23.41 -11.07
C LYS A 3 -53.91 -22.22 -10.67
N ARG A 4 -53.52 -22.17 -9.39
CA ARG A 4 -52.50 -21.28 -8.83
C ARG A 4 -51.12 -21.63 -9.40
N PHE A 5 -50.51 -20.75 -10.16
CA PHE A 5 -49.10 -20.82 -10.46
C PHE A 5 -48.29 -20.16 -9.31
N SER A 6 -47.54 -20.98 -8.61
CA SER A 6 -46.60 -20.54 -7.59
C SER A 6 -45.38 -19.91 -8.31
N LYS A 7 -45.16 -18.59 -8.07
CA LYS A 7 -43.94 -17.89 -8.48
C LYS A 7 -42.77 -18.38 -7.61
N ILE A 8 -41.89 -19.14 -8.17
CA ILE A 8 -40.61 -19.49 -7.55
C ILE A 8 -39.70 -18.27 -7.73
N ASN A 9 -39.52 -17.49 -6.65
CA ASN A 9 -38.52 -16.43 -6.61
C ASN A 9 -37.14 -17.05 -6.40
N PHE A 10 -36.39 -17.25 -7.48
CA PHE A 10 -34.94 -17.45 -7.41
C PHE A 10 -34.24 -16.10 -7.31
N ALA A 11 -34.22 -15.51 -6.11
CA ALA A 11 -33.25 -14.46 -5.80
C ALA A 11 -31.87 -15.14 -5.63
N LYS A 12 -31.15 -15.36 -6.72
CA LYS A 12 -29.71 -15.62 -6.66
C LYS A 12 -29.04 -14.36 -6.12
N THR A 13 -28.74 -14.36 -4.83
CA THR A 13 -27.83 -13.38 -4.24
C THR A 13 -26.46 -13.62 -4.87
N LEU A 14 -26.13 -12.86 -5.90
CA LEU A 14 -24.78 -12.77 -6.43
C LEU A 14 -23.94 -12.11 -5.32
N ASN A 15 -23.29 -12.93 -4.50
CA ASN A 15 -22.21 -12.47 -3.63
C ASN A 15 -21.08 -11.97 -4.55
N PHE A 16 -21.11 -10.69 -4.88
CA PHE A 16 -19.95 -10.02 -5.47
C PHE A 16 -18.82 -10.11 -4.44
N LYS A 17 -17.93 -11.08 -4.65
CA LYS A 17 -16.69 -11.19 -3.86
C LYS A 17 -15.97 -9.85 -3.98
N GLN A 18 -15.93 -9.08 -2.90
CA GLN A 18 -15.19 -7.83 -2.88
C GLN A 18 -13.72 -8.16 -3.12
N MET A 19 -13.19 -7.74 -4.28
CA MET A 19 -11.78 -7.95 -4.61
C MET A 19 -10.93 -7.15 -3.63
N ARG A 20 -9.86 -7.77 -3.14
CA ARG A 20 -8.86 -7.12 -2.27
C ARG A 20 -8.25 -5.94 -3.01
N LYS A 21 -8.04 -4.84 -2.31
CA LYS A 21 -7.39 -3.64 -2.85
C LYS A 21 -5.90 -3.67 -2.53
N ILE A 22 -5.09 -3.12 -3.43
CA ILE A 22 -3.72 -2.72 -3.13
C ILE A 22 -3.76 -1.24 -2.76
N SER A 23 -3.41 -0.93 -1.52
CA SER A 23 -3.40 0.43 -0.97
C SER A 23 -1.98 0.88 -0.72
N LEU A 24 -1.67 2.11 -1.10
CA LEU A 24 -0.44 2.81 -0.80
C LEU A 24 -0.69 3.74 0.39
N PHE A 25 0.07 3.56 1.47
CA PHE A 25 0.09 4.48 2.62
C PHE A 25 1.53 4.95 2.82
N ILE A 26 1.81 6.22 2.53
CA ILE A 26 3.19 6.71 2.49
C ILE A 26 3.29 8.20 2.80
N ALA A 27 4.39 8.60 3.43
CA ALA A 27 4.75 10.00 3.62
C ALA A 27 5.67 10.51 2.50
N THR A 28 5.52 11.77 2.14
CA THR A 28 6.33 12.45 1.12
C THR A 28 6.58 13.90 1.53
N SER A 29 7.67 14.49 1.04
CA SER A 29 7.84 15.95 1.06
C SER A 29 6.80 16.63 0.15
N LEU A 30 6.61 17.94 0.30
CA LEU A 30 5.71 18.72 -0.55
C LEU A 30 6.10 18.65 -2.04
N ASP A 31 7.39 18.51 -2.34
CA ASP A 31 7.92 18.35 -3.70
C ASP A 31 8.05 16.86 -4.16
N GLY A 32 7.44 15.93 -3.41
CA GLY A 32 7.18 14.56 -3.83
C GLY A 32 8.31 13.55 -3.65
N TYR A 33 9.23 13.80 -2.70
CA TYR A 33 10.27 12.83 -2.35
C TYR A 33 9.87 12.01 -1.13
N ILE A 34 10.19 10.71 -1.13
CA ILE A 34 9.95 9.77 -0.03
C ILE A 34 11.19 9.52 0.82
N ALA A 35 12.35 9.94 0.35
CA ALA A 35 13.62 9.92 1.07
C ALA A 35 14.54 11.01 0.53
N LYS A 36 15.43 11.53 1.36
CA LYS A 36 16.60 12.32 0.96
C LYS A 36 17.63 11.44 0.22
N PRO A 37 18.72 11.99 -0.33
CA PRO A 37 19.84 11.18 -0.80
C PRO A 37 20.31 10.19 0.26
N ASN A 38 20.79 9.01 -0.18
CA ASN A 38 21.24 7.90 0.65
C ASN A 38 20.15 7.26 1.53
N ASP A 39 18.88 7.30 1.05
CA ASP A 39 17.71 6.73 1.72
C ASP A 39 17.46 7.32 3.14
N ASP A 40 17.94 8.57 3.41
CA ASP A 40 17.74 9.26 4.67
C ASP A 40 16.28 9.72 4.83
N LEU A 41 15.64 9.27 5.92
CA LEU A 41 14.26 9.55 6.27
C LEU A 41 14.11 10.63 7.36
N SER A 42 15.18 11.34 7.72
CA SER A 42 15.19 12.31 8.84
C SER A 42 14.16 13.43 8.70
N PHE A 43 13.68 13.73 7.49
CA PHE A 43 12.63 14.75 7.29
C PHE A 43 11.27 14.36 7.91
N LEU A 44 11.03 13.08 8.18
CA LEU A 44 9.82 12.61 8.87
C LEU A 44 9.76 13.07 10.31
N LYS A 45 10.92 13.33 10.95
CA LYS A 45 11.00 13.87 12.31
C LYS A 45 10.35 15.22 12.47
N LEU A 46 10.18 16.00 11.38
CA LEU A 46 9.49 17.30 11.40
C LEU A 46 8.03 17.20 11.84
N VAL A 47 7.44 16.03 11.67
CA VAL A 47 6.03 15.77 11.98
C VAL A 47 5.86 14.70 13.07
N GLU A 48 6.94 14.26 13.73
CA GLU A 48 6.83 13.38 14.89
C GLU A 48 6.10 14.09 16.02
N LYS A 49 5.07 13.42 16.55
CA LYS A 49 4.30 13.89 17.69
C LYS A 49 3.90 12.69 18.55
N GLU A 50 4.22 12.75 19.83
CA GLU A 50 3.87 11.68 20.78
C GLU A 50 2.36 11.41 20.77
N GLY A 51 1.97 10.15 20.65
CA GLY A 51 0.58 9.71 20.62
C GLY A 51 -0.15 9.91 19.29
N GLU A 52 0.49 10.50 18.27
CA GLU A 52 -0.10 10.68 16.94
C GLU A 52 0.46 9.64 15.95
N ASP A 53 -0.39 8.81 15.39
CA ASP A 53 -0.01 7.76 14.43
C ASP A 53 -0.49 8.05 12.98
N TYR A 54 -1.11 9.20 12.78
CA TYR A 54 -1.62 9.65 11.47
C TYR A 54 -2.60 8.66 10.81
N GLY A 55 -3.27 7.81 11.63
CA GLY A 55 -4.20 6.78 11.18
C GLY A 55 -3.52 5.49 10.68
N TYR A 56 -2.22 5.32 10.97
CA TYR A 56 -1.46 4.13 10.56
C TYR A 56 -2.01 2.85 11.17
N LYS A 57 -2.40 2.88 12.45
CA LYS A 57 -2.98 1.71 13.12
C LYS A 57 -4.31 1.29 12.48
N GLU A 58 -5.24 2.23 12.27
CA GLU A 58 -6.52 1.98 11.60
C GLU A 58 -6.29 1.36 10.21
N PHE A 59 -5.35 1.94 9.45
CA PHE A 59 -4.98 1.43 8.14
C PHE A 59 -4.44 0.01 8.23
N THR A 60 -3.47 -0.25 9.09
CA THR A 60 -2.82 -1.56 9.20
C THR A 60 -3.74 -2.66 9.77
N ASP A 61 -4.76 -2.31 10.57
CA ASP A 61 -5.79 -3.25 11.01
C ASP A 61 -6.68 -3.74 9.85
N SER A 62 -6.74 -2.99 8.75
CA SER A 62 -7.46 -3.36 7.52
C SER A 62 -6.65 -4.25 6.56
N ILE A 63 -5.39 -4.55 6.89
CA ILE A 63 -4.41 -5.23 6.04
C ILE A 63 -4.06 -6.62 6.60
N ASP A 64 -3.88 -7.61 5.74
CA ASP A 64 -3.32 -8.93 6.09
C ASP A 64 -2.12 -9.32 5.22
N THR A 65 -1.80 -8.53 4.21
CA THR A 65 -0.73 -8.81 3.26
C THR A 65 0.07 -7.55 2.95
N LEU A 66 1.39 -7.70 2.88
CA LEU A 66 2.34 -6.62 2.60
C LEU A 66 3.14 -6.95 1.33
N ILE A 67 3.32 -5.97 0.47
CA ILE A 67 4.27 -6.02 -0.67
C ILE A 67 5.33 -4.95 -0.44
N ILE A 68 6.60 -5.34 -0.40
CA ILE A 68 7.71 -4.44 -0.11
C ILE A 68 8.94 -4.77 -0.96
N GLY A 69 9.71 -3.76 -1.33
CA GLY A 69 10.99 -3.94 -2.00
C GLY A 69 12.08 -4.40 -1.03
N ARG A 70 13.00 -5.25 -1.51
CA ARG A 70 14.08 -5.82 -0.69
C ARG A 70 14.91 -4.76 0.06
N LYS A 71 15.27 -3.64 -0.59
CA LYS A 71 16.08 -2.60 0.08
C LYS A 71 15.33 -1.99 1.27
N THR A 72 14.05 -1.68 1.10
CA THR A 72 13.21 -1.14 2.16
C THR A 72 13.01 -2.18 3.27
N TYR A 73 12.79 -3.44 2.92
CA TYR A 73 12.70 -4.53 3.88
C TYR A 73 13.98 -4.66 4.71
N ASP A 74 15.16 -4.73 4.07
CA ASP A 74 16.45 -4.85 4.74
C ASP A 74 16.70 -3.62 5.67
N TYR A 75 16.35 -2.39 5.23
CA TYR A 75 16.44 -1.16 6.02
C TYR A 75 15.56 -1.23 7.30
N VAL A 76 14.29 -1.60 7.15
CA VAL A 76 13.38 -1.70 8.30
C VAL A 76 13.83 -2.77 9.31
N LEU A 77 14.36 -3.90 8.82
CA LEU A 77 14.94 -4.91 9.71
C LEU A 77 16.11 -4.36 10.52
N GLN A 78 16.96 -3.53 9.92
CA GLN A 78 18.10 -2.93 10.58
C GLN A 78 17.70 -1.88 11.61
N GLU A 79 16.76 -0.99 11.28
CA GLU A 79 16.38 0.16 12.11
C GLU A 79 15.36 -0.20 13.20
N ILE A 80 14.41 -1.09 12.91
CA ILE A 80 13.28 -1.39 13.80
C ILE A 80 13.38 -2.81 14.37
N GLY A 81 13.98 -3.71 13.60
CA GLY A 81 14.13 -5.12 13.98
C GLY A 81 13.12 -6.07 13.33
N PRO A 82 13.36 -7.40 13.45
CA PRO A 82 12.60 -8.42 12.74
C PRO A 82 11.14 -8.53 13.18
N SER A 83 10.81 -8.17 14.41
CA SER A 83 9.43 -8.23 14.94
C SER A 83 8.45 -7.33 14.22
N PHE A 84 8.93 -6.31 13.47
CA PHE A 84 8.06 -5.44 12.68
C PHE A 84 7.27 -6.21 11.61
N TYR A 85 7.93 -7.16 10.93
CA TYR A 85 7.31 -7.98 9.90
C TYR A 85 6.88 -9.36 10.42
N ASP A 86 7.63 -9.94 11.36
CA ASP A 86 7.39 -11.28 11.91
C ASP A 86 6.53 -11.25 13.18
N ASN A 87 5.41 -10.52 13.12
CA ASN A 87 4.43 -10.48 14.22
C ASN A 87 3.32 -11.55 14.07
N GLY A 88 3.46 -12.48 13.12
CA GLY A 88 2.52 -13.58 12.88
C GLY A 88 1.15 -13.16 12.30
N GLN A 89 0.92 -11.88 12.06
CA GLN A 89 -0.40 -11.35 11.66
C GLN A 89 -0.55 -11.17 10.14
N ARG A 90 0.56 -10.99 9.41
CA ARG A 90 0.54 -10.61 7.99
C ARG A 90 1.44 -11.51 7.15
N ASP A 91 1.04 -11.76 5.92
CA ASP A 91 1.92 -12.33 4.91
C ASP A 91 2.75 -11.20 4.27
N VAL A 92 4.06 -11.38 4.21
CA VAL A 92 4.99 -10.39 3.66
C VAL A 92 5.63 -10.92 2.39
N TYR A 93 5.48 -10.20 1.29
CA TYR A 93 6.10 -10.50 0.02
C TYR A 93 7.21 -9.49 -0.29
N VAL A 94 8.45 -9.93 -0.15
CA VAL A 94 9.64 -9.11 -0.43
C VAL A 94 10.03 -9.26 -1.89
N ILE A 95 9.84 -8.21 -2.67
CA ILE A 95 10.18 -8.19 -4.10
C ILE A 95 11.69 -8.07 -4.26
N THR A 96 12.29 -9.08 -4.87
CA THR A 96 13.75 -9.18 -5.01
C THR A 96 14.15 -9.85 -6.32
N ARG A 97 15.36 -9.57 -6.81
CA ARG A 97 15.98 -10.26 -7.96
C ARG A 97 16.78 -11.49 -7.54
N THR A 98 17.11 -11.60 -6.26
CA THR A 98 17.95 -12.68 -5.72
C THR A 98 17.11 -13.61 -4.87
N LYS A 99 17.14 -14.90 -5.16
CA LYS A 99 16.47 -15.92 -4.32
C LYS A 99 17.04 -15.89 -2.90
N ARG A 100 16.16 -15.90 -1.91
CA ARG A 100 16.47 -16.07 -0.48
C ARG A 100 15.49 -17.09 0.10
N PRO A 101 15.90 -17.86 1.13
CA PRO A 101 14.97 -18.70 1.88
C PRO A 101 13.83 -17.86 2.50
N ASN A 102 12.62 -18.39 2.48
CA ASN A 102 11.50 -17.78 3.20
C ASN A 102 11.74 -17.86 4.72
N VAL A 103 11.23 -16.86 5.45
CA VAL A 103 11.36 -16.78 6.91
C VAL A 103 9.97 -16.50 7.50
N GLY A 104 9.46 -17.41 8.33
CA GLY A 104 8.12 -17.29 8.90
C GLY A 104 7.06 -17.06 7.80
N ARG A 105 6.34 -15.96 7.90
CA ARG A 105 5.34 -15.53 6.89
C ARG A 105 5.94 -14.65 5.79
N THR A 106 7.25 -14.46 5.76
CA THR A 106 7.94 -13.66 4.75
C THR A 106 8.37 -14.52 3.56
N THR A 107 7.89 -14.18 2.38
CA THR A 107 8.25 -14.82 1.10
C THR A 107 9.11 -13.88 0.27
N PHE A 108 10.32 -14.32 -0.11
CA PHE A 108 11.19 -13.60 -1.04
C PHE A 108 10.79 -13.95 -2.48
N TYR A 109 10.07 -13.01 -3.11
CA TYR A 109 9.44 -13.22 -4.41
C TYR A 109 10.31 -12.68 -5.55
N THR A 110 10.65 -13.53 -6.53
CA THR A 110 11.50 -13.19 -7.68
C THR A 110 10.75 -13.17 -9.01
N GLY A 111 9.44 -13.43 -9.01
CA GLY A 111 8.60 -13.38 -10.20
C GLY A 111 8.18 -11.96 -10.59
N LYS A 112 7.29 -11.86 -11.58
CA LYS A 112 6.70 -10.59 -11.97
C LYS A 112 5.75 -10.09 -10.90
N ILE A 113 5.86 -8.82 -10.53
CA ILE A 113 5.00 -8.21 -9.50
C ILE A 113 3.53 -8.17 -9.93
N THR A 114 3.26 -8.09 -11.23
CA THR A 114 1.90 -8.15 -11.80
C THR A 114 1.22 -9.46 -11.48
N ASP A 115 1.91 -10.58 -11.70
CA ASP A 115 1.38 -11.92 -11.47
C ASP A 115 1.10 -12.12 -9.96
N LEU A 116 2.00 -11.62 -9.10
CA LEU A 116 1.78 -11.63 -7.65
C LEU A 116 0.57 -10.80 -7.25
N ALA A 117 0.45 -9.57 -7.77
CA ALA A 117 -0.65 -8.68 -7.45
C ALA A 117 -2.01 -9.28 -7.84
N GLU A 118 -2.13 -9.85 -9.04
CA GLU A 118 -3.32 -10.53 -9.51
C GLU A 118 -3.65 -11.76 -8.63
N GLN A 119 -2.64 -12.58 -8.35
CA GLN A 119 -2.80 -13.74 -7.46
C GLN A 119 -3.30 -13.34 -6.07
N LEU A 120 -2.73 -12.28 -5.48
CA LEU A 120 -3.13 -11.81 -4.16
C LEU A 120 -4.53 -11.20 -4.16
N LYS A 121 -4.88 -10.41 -5.18
CA LYS A 121 -6.22 -9.83 -5.33
C LYS A 121 -7.31 -10.88 -5.52
N SER A 122 -6.99 -12.03 -6.12
CA SER A 122 -7.94 -13.14 -6.34
C SER A 122 -8.23 -13.96 -5.08
N LYS A 123 -7.37 -13.93 -4.07
CA LYS A 123 -7.54 -14.66 -2.80
C LYS A 123 -8.59 -14.01 -1.90
N ASN A 124 -9.10 -14.77 -0.93
CA ASN A 124 -9.87 -14.20 0.19
C ASN A 124 -8.90 -13.55 1.18
N GLY A 125 -9.32 -12.47 1.82
CA GLY A 125 -8.52 -11.79 2.84
C GLY A 125 -8.88 -10.32 2.95
N LYS A 126 -8.12 -9.61 3.82
CA LYS A 126 -8.16 -8.15 3.95
C LYS A 126 -7.42 -7.50 2.78
N ASN A 127 -7.23 -6.20 2.82
CA ASN A 127 -6.50 -5.47 1.79
C ASN A 127 -4.99 -5.77 1.82
N ILE A 128 -4.31 -5.33 0.77
CA ILE A 128 -2.89 -5.51 0.53
C ILE A 128 -2.23 -4.14 0.67
N TYR A 129 -1.21 -4.03 1.50
CA TYR A 129 -0.42 -2.81 1.66
C TYR A 129 0.82 -2.86 0.76
N CYS A 130 0.97 -1.86 -0.13
CA CYS A 130 2.23 -1.57 -0.81
C CYS A 130 3.04 -0.61 0.06
N ASP A 131 4.00 -1.16 0.82
CA ASP A 131 4.87 -0.40 1.75
C ASP A 131 6.04 0.31 1.02
N GLY A 132 6.28 -0.07 -0.21
CA GLY A 132 7.32 0.58 -1.02
C GLY A 132 8.48 -0.35 -1.32
N GLY A 133 9.77 0.09 -1.60
CA GLY A 133 10.15 1.44 -1.99
C GLY A 133 9.69 1.87 -3.39
N ALA A 134 10.24 3.00 -3.84
CA ALA A 134 9.82 3.67 -5.08
C ALA A 134 9.75 2.75 -6.31
N GLU A 135 10.67 1.80 -6.48
CA GLU A 135 10.67 0.88 -7.62
C GLU A 135 9.42 -0.02 -7.63
N VAL A 136 9.06 -0.58 -6.47
CA VAL A 136 7.88 -1.44 -6.32
C VAL A 136 6.61 -0.64 -6.56
N ILE A 137 6.51 0.56 -5.97
CA ILE A 137 5.36 1.46 -6.17
C ILE A 137 5.19 1.80 -7.65
N ASN A 138 6.27 2.24 -8.30
CA ASN A 138 6.19 2.67 -9.70
C ASN A 138 5.93 1.50 -10.66
N GLU A 139 6.40 0.29 -10.36
CA GLU A 139 6.08 -0.89 -11.17
C GLU A 139 4.59 -1.27 -11.03
N LEU A 140 4.01 -1.18 -9.85
CA LEU A 140 2.57 -1.36 -9.66
C LEU A 140 1.75 -0.25 -10.37
N LEU A 141 2.22 1.01 -10.31
CA LEU A 141 1.57 2.14 -10.98
C LEU A 141 1.58 2.01 -12.51
N LYS A 142 2.71 1.57 -13.10
CA LYS A 142 2.81 1.32 -14.55
C LYS A 142 1.78 0.32 -15.06
N ASN A 143 1.40 -0.64 -14.22
CA ASN A 143 0.45 -1.70 -14.54
C ASN A 143 -0.96 -1.43 -13.97
N ASP A 144 -1.23 -0.22 -13.50
CA ASP A 144 -2.54 0.21 -12.98
C ASP A 144 -3.07 -0.69 -11.84
N LEU A 145 -2.19 -1.12 -10.92
CA LEU A 145 -2.52 -2.11 -9.90
C LEU A 145 -2.80 -1.52 -8.51
N ILE A 146 -2.41 -0.26 -8.25
CA ILE A 146 -2.74 0.41 -6.99
C ILE A 146 -4.17 0.94 -7.06
N ASP A 147 -5.00 0.56 -6.10
CA ASP A 147 -6.42 0.91 -6.05
C ASP A 147 -6.69 2.13 -5.15
N GLU A 148 -5.82 2.38 -4.16
CA GLU A 148 -6.06 3.38 -3.12
C GLU A 148 -4.75 4.04 -2.70
N PHE A 149 -4.80 5.35 -2.47
CA PHE A 149 -3.64 6.20 -2.20
C PHE A 149 -3.90 7.01 -0.94
N ILE A 150 -3.11 6.81 0.10
CA ILE A 150 -3.10 7.62 1.32
C ILE A 150 -1.71 8.25 1.40
N ILE A 151 -1.63 9.52 0.99
CA ILE A 151 -0.38 10.25 0.87
C ILE A 151 -0.31 11.31 1.97
N SER A 152 0.65 11.17 2.87
CA SER A 152 0.92 12.14 3.94
C SER A 152 2.00 13.12 3.48
N VAL A 153 1.65 14.38 3.27
CA VAL A 153 2.55 15.42 2.79
C VAL A 153 3.16 16.14 4.01
N VAL A 154 4.45 15.96 4.20
CA VAL A 154 5.25 16.66 5.21
C VAL A 154 5.54 18.08 4.71
N PRO A 155 5.42 19.14 5.56
CA PRO A 155 5.58 20.54 5.14
C PRO A 155 7.06 20.93 4.93
N VAL A 156 7.71 20.30 3.94
CA VAL A 156 9.11 20.53 3.59
C VAL A 156 9.34 20.34 2.09
N LEU A 157 10.25 21.11 1.53
CA LEU A 157 10.81 20.91 0.18
C LEU A 157 12.21 20.29 0.34
N LEU A 158 12.44 19.12 -0.21
CA LEU A 158 13.73 18.43 -0.14
C LEU A 158 14.66 18.82 -1.30
N GLY A 159 14.10 19.15 -2.46
CA GLY A 159 14.85 19.54 -3.65
C GLY A 159 15.58 18.38 -4.33
N ASN A 160 15.93 17.33 -3.60
CA ASN A 160 16.64 16.14 -4.12
C ASN A 160 16.30 14.90 -3.27
N GLY A 161 16.46 13.70 -3.88
CA GLY A 161 16.23 12.43 -3.20
C GLY A 161 15.50 11.40 -4.06
N THR A 162 14.82 10.48 -3.42
CA THR A 162 14.03 9.43 -4.08
C THR A 162 12.60 9.91 -4.30
N ARG A 163 12.19 10.09 -5.56
CA ARG A 163 10.82 10.50 -5.89
C ARG A 163 9.81 9.37 -5.68
N LEU A 164 8.65 9.73 -5.12
CA LEU A 164 7.52 8.80 -5.03
C LEU A 164 7.01 8.43 -6.43
N PHE A 165 6.71 9.41 -7.23
CA PHE A 165 6.18 9.22 -8.58
C PHE A 165 7.26 9.49 -9.63
N LYS A 166 7.68 8.42 -10.33
CA LYS A 166 8.65 8.51 -11.43
C LYS A 166 7.93 8.78 -12.74
N ASP A 167 8.64 9.34 -13.69
CA ASP A 167 8.16 9.54 -15.06
C ASP A 167 7.97 8.19 -15.80
N GLY A 168 7.24 8.22 -16.92
CA GLY A 168 7.02 7.04 -17.77
C GLY A 168 5.92 6.08 -17.29
N ARG A 169 5.06 6.50 -16.36
CA ARG A 169 3.81 5.80 -16.03
C ARG A 169 2.64 6.34 -16.88
N PRO A 170 1.57 5.56 -17.08
CA PRO A 170 0.35 6.07 -17.73
C PRO A 170 -0.32 7.15 -16.87
N GLU A 171 -1.09 8.02 -17.51
CA GLU A 171 -2.00 8.91 -16.81
C GLU A 171 -3.08 8.09 -16.07
N GLN A 172 -3.35 8.45 -14.83
CA GLN A 172 -4.35 7.80 -13.99
C GLN A 172 -5.24 8.85 -13.33
N ILE A 173 -6.54 8.74 -13.58
CA ILE A 173 -7.53 9.62 -12.94
C ILE A 173 -7.88 9.05 -11.58
N LEU A 174 -7.79 9.89 -10.56
CA LEU A 174 -8.11 9.55 -9.19
C LEU A 174 -9.39 10.24 -8.74
N GLU A 175 -10.15 9.57 -7.90
CA GLU A 175 -11.33 10.09 -7.24
C GLU A 175 -10.97 10.48 -5.80
N PHE A 176 -11.30 11.70 -5.43
CA PHE A 176 -11.07 12.20 -4.08
C PHE A 176 -11.96 11.47 -3.07
N VAL A 177 -11.38 11.06 -1.94
CA VAL A 177 -12.09 10.42 -0.82
C VAL A 177 -12.18 11.39 0.36
N LYS A 178 -11.04 11.83 0.88
CA LYS A 178 -10.95 12.78 1.99
C LYS A 178 -9.57 13.42 2.08
N ALA A 179 -9.48 14.53 2.79
CA ALA A 179 -8.23 15.12 3.25
C ALA A 179 -8.31 15.36 4.76
N LYS A 180 -7.17 15.24 5.45
CA LYS A 180 -7.00 15.58 6.86
C LYS A 180 -5.80 16.49 7.01
N THR A 181 -5.85 17.41 7.95
CA THR A 181 -4.71 18.21 8.39
C THR A 181 -4.43 17.93 9.87
N PHE A 182 -3.18 18.03 10.26
CA PHE A 182 -2.73 17.75 11.61
C PHE A 182 -1.99 18.96 12.19
N GLU A 183 -1.94 19.09 13.51
CA GLU A 183 -1.28 20.23 14.18
C GLU A 183 0.22 20.33 13.86
N THR A 184 0.85 19.23 13.47
CA THR A 184 2.25 19.20 13.00
C THR A 184 2.45 19.84 11.63
N GLY A 185 1.38 20.31 10.97
CA GLY A 185 1.42 20.82 9.61
C GLY A 185 1.35 19.73 8.53
N LEU A 186 1.30 18.45 8.90
CA LEU A 186 1.12 17.37 7.96
C LEU A 186 -0.28 17.45 7.31
N ALA A 187 -0.35 17.30 5.99
CA ALA A 187 -1.59 17.16 5.25
C ALA A 187 -1.68 15.75 4.65
N GLN A 188 -2.73 15.00 4.97
CA GLN A 188 -2.96 13.66 4.44
C GLN A 188 -4.06 13.68 3.41
N LEU A 189 -3.76 13.18 2.20
CA LEU A 189 -4.65 13.10 1.05
C LEU A 189 -5.01 11.65 0.79
N HIS A 190 -6.30 11.38 0.68
CA HIS A 190 -6.82 10.04 0.39
C HIS A 190 -7.57 10.06 -0.93
N TYR A 191 -7.11 9.26 -1.87
CA TYR A 191 -7.71 9.05 -3.18
C TYR A 191 -7.92 7.57 -3.46
N LYS A 192 -8.82 7.25 -4.34
CA LYS A 192 -8.98 5.93 -4.95
C LYS A 192 -8.88 6.05 -6.47
N ARG A 193 -8.44 4.97 -7.11
CA ARG A 193 -8.41 4.90 -8.56
C ARG A 193 -9.83 4.92 -9.10
N LYS A 194 -10.08 5.78 -10.09
CA LYS A 194 -11.31 5.76 -10.86
C LYS A 194 -11.25 4.56 -11.84
N LYS A 195 -12.24 3.66 -11.74
CA LYS A 195 -12.40 2.52 -12.64
C LYS A 195 -13.11 2.95 -13.91
#